data_7bd76db649ecc15717f3aaa56eb698e1
#
_entry.id   7bd76db649ecc15717f3aaa56eb698e1
#
_cell.length_a   1.000
_cell.length_b   1.000
_cell.length_c   1.000
_cell.angle_alpha   90.00
_cell.angle_beta   90.00
_cell.angle_gamma   90.00
#
_symmetry.space_group_name_H-M   'P 1'
#
loop_
_entity.id
_entity.type
_entity.pdbx_description
1 polymer ?
#
loop_
_entity_poly.entity_id
_entity_poly.type
_entity_poly.pdbx_seq_one_letter_code
_entity_poly.pdbx_strand_id
1 'polypeptide(L)'
;MEEFNIIDKAGLGGIEELGAILSLPEKQFNIIAPIFLDELEKSYNSNDDKLFLVQAMNMAGTKLEDLQIAYLALIEKLDKEYDGILAQEKIDFLKQMLSITYNSIAEVEGISKQIINIPTELTSENAKMPKYAHLGDGAVDLYSPADYTINPGETVIIPVDIKVALPYGYAFLIHPRSGLSAKTKLRVANSVGLVDSQYKGVIGVIIENIEPRIKDISYKFDDNGRPIITSILHGQSYTISKGERFAQMRLVEVPTANLYQVKSVTGIGDDRGGGFGSSGKN
;
A
#
# COMPACT_ATOMS: atom_id res chain seq x y z
N MET A 1 -8.48 29.28 -0.59
CA MET A 1 -8.11 30.13 -1.72
C MET A 1 -6.63 30.51 -1.74
N GLU A 2 -5.95 30.64 -0.59
CA GLU A 2 -4.48 30.86 -0.58
C GLU A 2 -3.66 29.62 -0.98
N GLU A 3 -4.15 28.42 -0.72
CA GLU A 3 -3.46 27.16 -1.02
C GLU A 3 -3.43 26.81 -2.52
N PHE A 4 -4.42 27.28 -3.32
CA PHE A 4 -4.41 27.13 -4.79
C PHE A 4 -3.45 28.11 -5.50
N ASN A 5 -2.89 29.07 -4.81
CA ASN A 5 -1.97 30.06 -5.37
C ASN A 5 -0.60 29.46 -5.80
N ILE A 6 -0.29 28.23 -5.38
CA ILE A 6 0.92 27.52 -5.80
C ILE A 6 0.75 26.98 -7.23
N ILE A 7 -0.46 26.54 -7.60
CA ILE A 7 -0.80 26.01 -8.93
C ILE A 7 -0.74 27.15 -9.97
N ASP A 8 -1.25 28.33 -9.63
CA ASP A 8 -1.25 29.50 -10.50
C ASP A 8 0.16 30.07 -10.77
N LYS A 9 1.06 29.95 -9.79
CA LYS A 9 2.47 30.37 -9.94
C LYS A 9 3.33 29.36 -10.73
N ALA A 10 2.86 28.11 -10.85
CA ALA A 10 3.55 27.06 -11.58
C ALA A 10 3.25 27.04 -13.10
N GLY A 11 2.44 27.99 -13.61
CA GLY A 11 2.11 28.06 -15.04
C GLY A 11 1.21 26.94 -15.54
N LEU A 12 0.60 26.19 -14.62
CA LEU A 12 -0.44 25.19 -14.90
C LEU A 12 -1.70 25.95 -15.22
N GLY A 13 -2.11 26.04 -16.47
CA GLY A 13 -3.28 26.71 -16.98
C GLY A 13 -4.17 27.21 -15.85
N GLY A 14 -4.39 28.48 -15.73
CA GLY A 14 -4.75 29.16 -14.47
C GLY A 14 -5.92 28.50 -13.73
N ILE A 15 -6.11 28.86 -12.49
CA ILE A 15 -7.25 28.46 -11.62
C ILE A 15 -8.59 28.53 -12.39
N GLU A 16 -8.69 29.43 -13.38
CA GLU A 16 -9.85 29.57 -14.27
C GLU A 16 -10.05 28.35 -15.17
N GLU A 17 -9.00 27.80 -15.77
CA GLU A 17 -9.10 26.59 -16.62
C GLU A 17 -9.46 25.34 -15.81
N LEU A 18 -8.84 25.19 -14.63
CA LEU A 18 -9.20 24.12 -13.71
C LEU A 18 -10.66 24.25 -13.25
N GLY A 19 -11.09 25.46 -12.89
CA GLY A 19 -12.48 25.74 -12.54
C GLY A 19 -13.44 25.44 -13.68
N ALA A 20 -13.07 25.76 -14.92
CA ALA A 20 -13.85 25.43 -16.11
C ALA A 20 -13.99 23.92 -16.32
N ILE A 21 -12.89 23.15 -16.19
CA ILE A 21 -12.91 21.68 -16.32
C ILE A 21 -13.80 21.06 -15.23
N LEU A 22 -13.65 21.48 -13.98
CA LEU A 22 -14.44 20.97 -12.87
C LEU A 22 -15.93 21.33 -12.97
N SER A 23 -16.29 22.39 -13.69
CA SER A 23 -17.67 22.78 -13.92
C SER A 23 -18.36 22.04 -15.06
N LEU A 24 -17.63 21.25 -15.87
CA LEU A 24 -18.20 20.49 -16.99
C LEU A 24 -19.24 19.46 -16.51
N PRO A 25 -20.30 19.24 -17.32
CA PRO A 25 -21.18 18.09 -17.13
C PRO A 25 -20.41 16.77 -17.23
N GLU A 26 -20.82 15.75 -16.47
CA GLU A 26 -20.15 14.46 -16.33
C GLU A 26 -19.65 13.85 -17.65
N LYS A 27 -20.51 13.80 -18.67
CA LYS A 27 -20.13 13.24 -19.99
C LYS A 27 -18.98 13.99 -20.66
N GLN A 28 -18.94 15.32 -20.53
CA GLN A 28 -17.89 16.15 -21.12
C GLN A 28 -16.63 16.09 -20.27
N PHE A 29 -16.78 16.08 -18.94
CA PHE A 29 -15.68 15.92 -17.99
C PHE A 29 -14.90 14.63 -18.24
N ASN A 30 -15.59 13.49 -18.38
CA ASN A 30 -14.94 12.18 -18.61
C ASN A 30 -14.20 12.08 -19.95
N ILE A 31 -14.46 12.98 -20.89
CA ILE A 31 -13.71 13.08 -22.16
C ILE A 31 -12.51 14.03 -22.03
N ILE A 32 -12.70 15.17 -21.39
CA ILE A 32 -11.72 16.27 -21.35
C ILE A 32 -10.67 16.04 -20.26
N ALA A 33 -11.03 15.54 -19.08
CA ALA A 33 -10.12 15.39 -17.97
C ALA A 33 -8.90 14.46 -18.27
N PRO A 34 -9.06 13.30 -18.93
CA PRO A 34 -7.92 12.48 -19.31
C PRO A 34 -6.97 13.17 -20.32
N ILE A 35 -7.53 13.95 -21.26
CA ILE A 35 -6.74 14.71 -22.25
C ILE A 35 -5.92 15.78 -21.54
N PHE A 36 -6.53 16.49 -20.61
CA PHE A 36 -5.83 17.52 -19.82
C PHE A 36 -4.71 16.92 -18.97
N LEU A 37 -4.92 15.77 -18.32
CA LEU A 37 -3.88 15.09 -17.53
C LEU A 37 -2.72 14.63 -18.40
N ASP A 38 -2.98 14.09 -19.59
CA ASP A 38 -1.97 13.67 -20.56
C ASP A 38 -1.15 14.87 -21.07
N GLU A 39 -1.79 15.99 -21.35
CA GLU A 39 -1.12 17.23 -21.72
C GLU A 39 -0.31 17.83 -20.56
N LEU A 40 -0.84 17.79 -19.34
CA LEU A 40 -0.11 18.22 -18.14
C LEU A 40 1.15 17.38 -17.94
N GLU A 41 1.04 16.05 -18.03
CA GLU A 41 2.18 15.15 -17.90
C GLU A 41 3.24 15.41 -19.00
N LYS A 42 2.78 15.66 -20.24
CA LYS A 42 3.67 16.03 -21.37
C LYS A 42 4.35 17.38 -21.18
N SER A 43 3.66 18.35 -20.58
CA SER A 43 4.22 19.69 -20.33
C SER A 43 5.37 19.66 -19.35
N TYR A 44 5.42 18.66 -18.43
CA TYR A 44 6.53 18.46 -17.51
C TYR A 44 7.65 17.58 -18.04
N ASN A 45 7.60 17.15 -19.31
CA ASN A 45 8.65 16.32 -19.90
C ASN A 45 9.94 17.09 -20.26
N SER A 46 9.90 18.42 -20.32
CA SER A 46 11.11 19.22 -20.49
C SER A 46 11.81 19.45 -19.14
N ASN A 47 13.15 19.37 -19.14
CA ASN A 47 13.93 19.69 -17.95
C ASN A 47 13.75 21.15 -17.51
N ASP A 48 13.45 22.05 -18.43
CA ASP A 48 13.29 23.48 -18.14
C ASP A 48 12.01 23.75 -17.35
N ASP A 49 10.89 23.06 -17.67
CA ASP A 49 9.61 23.21 -16.97
C ASP A 49 9.69 22.62 -15.54
N LYS A 50 10.33 21.46 -15.40
CA LYS A 50 10.60 20.84 -14.10
C LYS A 50 11.48 21.75 -13.22
N LEU A 51 12.53 22.34 -13.80
CA LEU A 51 13.41 23.26 -13.10
C LEU A 51 12.67 24.52 -12.64
N PHE A 52 11.74 25.01 -13.44
CA PHE A 52 10.89 26.16 -13.07
C PHE A 52 10.03 25.86 -11.84
N LEU A 53 9.41 24.67 -11.76
CA LEU A 53 8.63 24.22 -10.59
C LEU A 53 9.48 24.17 -9.32
N VAL A 54 10.71 23.64 -9.41
CA VAL A 54 11.64 23.59 -8.29
C VAL A 54 12.07 25.00 -7.86
N GLN A 55 12.34 25.87 -8.82
CA GLN A 55 12.67 27.27 -8.51
C GLN A 55 11.50 28.00 -7.82
N ALA A 56 10.26 27.79 -8.29
CA ALA A 56 9.07 28.37 -7.67
C ALA A 56 8.86 27.85 -6.24
N MET A 57 9.08 26.56 -5.99
CA MET A 57 9.05 25.96 -4.66
C MET A 57 10.11 26.57 -3.73
N ASN A 58 11.37 26.67 -4.20
CA ASN A 58 12.46 27.23 -3.44
C ASN A 58 12.26 28.71 -3.13
N MET A 59 11.71 29.49 -4.08
CA MET A 59 11.35 30.89 -3.87
C MET A 59 10.25 31.08 -2.82
N ALA A 60 9.33 30.10 -2.70
CA ALA A 60 8.32 30.06 -1.66
C ALA A 60 8.86 29.60 -0.30
N GLY A 61 10.13 29.21 -0.21
CA GLY A 61 10.75 28.67 1.00
C GLY A 61 10.21 27.29 1.42
N THR A 62 9.56 26.58 0.51
CA THR A 62 8.96 25.27 0.77
C THR A 62 9.99 24.19 0.47
N LYS A 63 10.20 23.26 1.40
CA LYS A 63 11.02 22.06 1.18
C LYS A 63 10.15 20.96 0.56
N LEU A 64 10.77 20.04 -0.19
CA LEU A 64 10.04 18.93 -0.80
C LEU A 64 9.33 18.04 0.24
N GLU A 65 9.91 17.89 1.42
CA GLU A 65 9.29 17.16 2.53
C GLU A 65 7.98 17.83 2.99
N ASP A 66 8.00 19.17 3.09
CA ASP A 66 6.81 19.97 3.42
C ASP A 66 5.75 19.89 2.30
N LEU A 67 6.19 19.83 1.03
CA LEU A 67 5.31 19.65 -0.11
C LEU A 67 4.63 18.26 -0.09
N GLN A 68 5.34 17.20 0.29
CA GLN A 68 4.77 15.87 0.44
C GLN A 68 3.72 15.85 1.56
N ILE A 69 3.99 16.51 2.69
CA ILE A 69 3.04 16.65 3.80
C ILE A 69 1.79 17.41 3.33
N ALA A 70 1.99 18.54 2.65
CA ALA A 70 0.90 19.35 2.11
C ALA A 70 0.07 18.57 1.07
N TYR A 71 0.72 17.81 0.19
CA TYR A 71 0.06 16.95 -0.78
C TYR A 71 -0.85 15.92 -0.10
N LEU A 72 -0.33 15.18 0.88
CA LEU A 72 -1.12 14.15 1.59
C LEU A 72 -2.28 14.78 2.40
N ALA A 73 -2.03 15.92 3.04
CA ALA A 73 -3.07 16.66 3.75
C ALA A 73 -4.17 17.16 2.79
N LEU A 74 -3.80 17.64 1.59
CA LEU A 74 -4.75 18.09 0.58
C LEU A 74 -5.58 16.94 0.02
N ILE A 75 -4.98 15.76 -0.22
CA ILE A 75 -5.70 14.55 -0.62
C ILE A 75 -6.73 14.15 0.45
N GLU A 76 -6.33 14.15 1.72
CA GLU A 76 -7.24 13.83 2.83
C GLU A 76 -8.37 14.88 2.97
N LYS A 77 -8.07 16.15 2.72
CA LYS A 77 -9.05 17.24 2.72
C LYS A 77 -10.05 17.09 1.56
N LEU A 78 -9.58 16.75 0.35
CA LEU A 78 -10.44 16.48 -0.79
C LEU A 78 -11.44 15.36 -0.49
N ASP A 79 -10.99 14.28 0.14
CA ASP A 79 -11.86 13.16 0.52
C ASP A 79 -12.88 13.53 1.60
N LYS A 80 -12.54 14.41 2.55
CA LYS A 80 -13.41 14.73 3.69
C LYS A 80 -14.36 15.89 3.46
N GLU A 81 -13.87 16.95 2.83
CA GLU A 81 -14.63 18.21 2.70
C GLU A 81 -15.46 18.27 1.42
N TYR A 82 -15.05 17.52 0.38
CA TYR A 82 -15.71 17.53 -0.93
C TYR A 82 -16.50 16.25 -1.23
N ASP A 83 -16.46 15.25 -0.31
CA ASP A 83 -17.34 14.08 -0.38
C ASP A 83 -18.83 14.53 -0.41
N GLY A 84 -19.56 14.10 -1.44
CA GLY A 84 -20.94 14.52 -1.69
C GLY A 84 -21.14 15.95 -2.25
N ILE A 85 -20.06 16.76 -2.37
CA ILE A 85 -20.10 18.10 -2.99
C ILE A 85 -19.64 18.02 -4.45
N LEU A 86 -18.57 17.28 -4.71
CA LEU A 86 -18.05 16.99 -6.05
C LEU A 86 -18.29 15.52 -6.38
N ALA A 87 -18.56 15.24 -7.66
CA ALA A 87 -18.59 13.88 -8.15
C ALA A 87 -17.22 13.21 -7.95
N GLN A 88 -17.19 11.92 -7.62
CA GLN A 88 -15.96 11.17 -7.30
C GLN A 88 -14.90 11.27 -8.40
N GLU A 89 -15.34 11.28 -9.67
CA GLU A 89 -14.44 11.41 -10.84
C GLU A 89 -13.66 12.72 -10.82
N LYS A 90 -14.27 13.80 -10.31
CA LYS A 90 -13.61 15.11 -10.19
C LYS A 90 -12.62 15.15 -9.04
N ILE A 91 -12.91 14.48 -7.94
CA ILE A 91 -11.97 14.30 -6.83
C ILE A 91 -10.76 13.49 -7.29
N ASP A 92 -11.00 12.40 -8.03
CA ASP A 92 -9.92 11.53 -8.56
C ASP A 92 -9.05 12.28 -9.59
N PHE A 93 -9.66 13.12 -10.43
CA PHE A 93 -8.91 14.01 -11.33
C PHE A 93 -7.99 14.97 -10.59
N LEU A 94 -8.48 15.65 -9.54
CA LEU A 94 -7.67 16.54 -8.74
C LEU A 94 -6.50 15.82 -8.07
N LYS A 95 -6.72 14.61 -7.56
CA LYS A 95 -5.67 13.77 -6.99
C LYS A 95 -4.60 13.39 -8.01
N GLN A 96 -5.00 13.04 -9.22
CA GLN A 96 -4.07 12.71 -10.31
C GLN A 96 -3.24 13.93 -10.71
N MET A 97 -3.86 15.09 -10.88
CA MET A 97 -3.18 16.32 -11.21
C MET A 97 -2.11 16.67 -10.16
N LEU A 98 -2.46 16.62 -8.88
CA LEU A 98 -1.53 16.86 -7.77
C LEU A 98 -0.36 15.86 -7.77
N SER A 99 -0.64 14.58 -8.09
CA SER A 99 0.39 13.54 -8.17
C SER A 99 1.38 13.79 -9.29
N ILE A 100 0.90 14.15 -10.48
CA ILE A 100 1.76 14.48 -11.64
C ILE A 100 2.69 15.65 -11.27
N THR A 101 2.15 16.71 -10.67
CA THR A 101 2.93 17.88 -10.26
C THR A 101 3.99 17.53 -9.22
N TYR A 102 3.61 16.78 -8.17
CA TYR A 102 4.54 16.36 -7.13
C TYR A 102 5.67 15.48 -7.69
N ASN A 103 5.34 14.49 -8.54
CA ASN A 103 6.32 13.57 -9.10
C ASN A 103 7.31 14.29 -10.02
N SER A 104 6.86 15.30 -10.77
CA SER A 104 7.73 16.11 -11.63
C SER A 104 8.75 16.91 -10.82
N ILE A 105 8.36 17.46 -9.67
CA ILE A 105 9.27 18.15 -8.76
C ILE A 105 10.25 17.16 -8.12
N ALA A 106 9.76 16.01 -7.64
CA ALA A 106 10.57 14.99 -6.98
C ALA A 106 11.66 14.43 -7.90
N GLU A 107 11.38 14.28 -9.20
CA GLU A 107 12.33 13.80 -10.20
C GLU A 107 13.52 14.74 -10.36
N VAL A 108 13.30 16.06 -10.40
CA VAL A 108 14.38 17.06 -10.51
C VAL A 108 15.27 17.10 -9.28
N GLU A 109 14.69 16.97 -8.10
CA GLU A 109 15.42 16.93 -6.83
C GLU A 109 16.15 15.59 -6.59
N GLY A 110 16.07 14.63 -7.54
CA GLY A 110 16.73 13.33 -7.44
C GLY A 110 16.17 12.45 -6.33
N ILE A 111 14.96 12.74 -5.87
CA ILE A 111 14.30 12.00 -4.80
C ILE A 111 13.42 10.92 -5.42
N SER A 112 13.77 9.66 -5.19
CA SER A 112 13.06 8.49 -5.74
C SER A 112 11.71 8.19 -5.05
N LYS A 113 11.05 9.19 -4.47
CA LYS A 113 9.75 9.03 -3.79
C LYS A 113 8.61 9.42 -4.72
N GLN A 114 8.35 8.59 -5.73
CA GLN A 114 7.16 8.75 -6.57
C GLN A 114 5.89 8.46 -5.78
N ILE A 115 4.86 9.29 -5.98
CA ILE A 115 3.50 9.00 -5.53
C ILE A 115 2.78 8.31 -6.69
N ILE A 116 2.36 7.08 -6.45
CA ILE A 116 1.63 6.27 -7.42
C ILE A 116 0.15 6.26 -7.01
N ASN A 117 -0.71 6.78 -7.87
CA ASN A 117 -2.16 6.73 -7.66
C ASN A 117 -2.68 5.31 -7.90
N ILE A 118 -3.38 4.75 -6.91
CA ILE A 118 -3.92 3.40 -6.97
C ILE A 118 -5.43 3.46 -6.71
N PRO A 119 -6.26 3.37 -7.77
CA PRO A 119 -7.70 3.26 -7.60
C PRO A 119 -8.04 2.07 -6.69
N THR A 120 -8.84 2.34 -5.66
CA THR A 120 -9.20 1.36 -4.63
C THR A 120 -10.71 1.36 -4.43
N GLU A 121 -11.34 0.18 -4.61
CA GLU A 121 -12.77 -0.04 -4.39
C GLU A 121 -12.97 -0.62 -2.98
N LEU A 122 -13.85 -0.04 -2.19
CA LEU A 122 -14.36 -0.63 -0.94
C LEU A 122 -15.57 -1.51 -1.30
N THR A 123 -15.52 -2.81 -0.98
CA THR A 123 -16.53 -3.78 -1.43
C THR A 123 -17.61 -4.08 -0.37
N SER A 124 -17.50 -3.50 0.83
CA SER A 124 -18.51 -3.59 1.87
C SER A 124 -18.56 -2.33 2.73
N GLU A 125 -19.65 -2.13 3.45
CA GLU A 125 -19.81 -1.03 4.43
C GLU A 125 -18.82 -1.13 5.61
N ASN A 126 -18.25 -2.30 5.84
CA ASN A 126 -17.27 -2.55 6.90
C ASN A 126 -15.83 -2.38 6.43
N ALA A 127 -15.62 -2.25 5.12
CA ALA A 127 -14.31 -2.02 4.53
C ALA A 127 -13.74 -0.67 5.01
N LYS A 128 -12.43 -0.64 5.22
CA LYS A 128 -11.72 0.61 5.55
C LYS A 128 -10.63 0.85 4.51
N MET A 129 -10.54 2.11 4.06
CA MET A 129 -9.45 2.54 3.20
C MET A 129 -8.11 2.32 3.92
N PRO A 130 -7.14 1.59 3.32
CA PRO A 130 -5.80 1.45 3.86
C PRO A 130 -5.11 2.81 3.98
N LYS A 131 -4.45 3.05 5.11
CA LYS A 131 -3.78 4.33 5.37
C LYS A 131 -2.39 4.11 5.98
N TYR A 132 -1.48 5.03 5.69
CA TYR A 132 -0.25 5.18 6.46
C TYR A 132 -0.61 5.69 7.86
N ALA A 133 -0.06 5.10 8.91
CA ALA A 133 -0.27 5.57 10.28
C ALA A 133 0.50 6.87 10.53
N HIS A 134 1.71 6.97 9.95
CA HIS A 134 2.58 8.15 10.03
C HIS A 134 3.21 8.44 8.67
N LEU A 135 3.56 9.70 8.47
CA LEU A 135 4.33 10.11 7.30
C LEU A 135 5.69 9.37 7.29
N GLY A 136 6.03 8.79 6.16
CA GLY A 136 7.26 8.01 5.99
C GLY A 136 7.16 6.54 6.36
N ASP A 137 6.00 6.06 6.83
CA ASP A 137 5.77 4.63 7.00
C ASP A 137 6.00 3.88 5.67
N GLY A 138 6.59 2.70 5.75
CA GLY A 138 6.90 1.88 4.57
C GLY A 138 5.72 1.07 4.04
N ALA A 139 4.57 1.06 4.72
CA ALA A 139 3.39 0.27 4.38
C ALA A 139 2.12 0.90 4.92
N VAL A 140 0.98 0.64 4.28
CA VAL A 140 -0.36 1.00 4.76
C VAL A 140 -0.97 -0.14 5.57
N ASP A 141 -1.73 0.21 6.61
CA ASP A 141 -2.42 -0.78 7.46
C ASP A 141 -3.63 -1.40 6.75
N LEU A 142 -3.84 -2.70 6.94
CA LEU A 142 -5.02 -3.46 6.52
C LEU A 142 -5.91 -3.79 7.73
N TYR A 143 -7.21 -3.61 7.54
CA TYR A 143 -8.22 -3.71 8.60
C TYR A 143 -9.11 -4.92 8.38
N SER A 144 -9.50 -5.59 9.46
CA SER A 144 -10.48 -6.67 9.43
C SER A 144 -11.91 -6.10 9.29
N PRO A 145 -12.72 -6.57 8.33
CA PRO A 145 -14.11 -6.11 8.18
C PRO A 145 -15.08 -6.76 9.17
N ALA A 146 -14.67 -7.84 9.86
CA ALA A 146 -15.46 -8.60 10.81
C ALA A 146 -14.57 -9.20 11.91
N ASP A 147 -15.20 -9.85 12.90
CA ASP A 147 -14.49 -10.64 13.89
C ASP A 147 -14.12 -12.01 13.34
N TYR A 148 -12.85 -12.42 13.50
CA TYR A 148 -12.35 -13.73 13.12
C TYR A 148 -11.63 -14.39 14.28
N THR A 149 -12.19 -15.48 14.79
CA THR A 149 -11.55 -16.31 15.81
C THR A 149 -10.82 -17.46 15.12
N ILE A 150 -9.51 -17.57 15.37
CA ILE A 150 -8.61 -18.53 14.74
C ILE A 150 -8.12 -19.50 15.83
N ASN A 151 -8.53 -20.76 15.70
CA ASN A 151 -8.21 -21.80 16.66
C ASN A 151 -6.77 -22.31 16.49
N PRO A 152 -6.19 -23.00 17.49
CA PRO A 152 -4.88 -23.59 17.40
C PRO A 152 -4.71 -24.51 16.18
N GLY A 153 -3.68 -24.24 15.35
CA GLY A 153 -3.38 -24.98 14.13
C GLY A 153 -4.39 -24.75 12.99
N GLU A 154 -5.19 -23.68 13.07
CA GLU A 154 -6.13 -23.29 12.01
C GLU A 154 -5.48 -22.23 11.11
N THR A 155 -5.81 -22.32 9.81
CA THR A 155 -5.47 -21.33 8.78
C THR A 155 -6.75 -20.79 8.19
N VAL A 156 -6.91 -19.47 8.14
CA VAL A 156 -8.08 -18.78 7.59
C VAL A 156 -7.65 -17.71 6.58
N ILE A 157 -8.49 -17.43 5.60
CA ILE A 157 -8.33 -16.27 4.71
C ILE A 157 -9.26 -15.18 5.20
N ILE A 158 -8.70 -14.07 5.66
CA ILE A 158 -9.44 -12.89 6.08
C ILE A 158 -9.49 -11.91 4.91
N PRO A 159 -10.66 -11.66 4.30
CA PRO A 159 -10.79 -10.61 3.30
C PRO A 159 -10.61 -9.26 3.97
N VAL A 160 -10.04 -8.29 3.26
CA VAL A 160 -9.97 -6.91 3.74
C VAL A 160 -11.01 -6.01 3.07
N ASP A 161 -11.89 -6.63 2.28
CA ASP A 161 -13.01 -6.00 1.57
C ASP A 161 -12.59 -4.81 0.70
N ILE A 162 -11.38 -4.88 0.11
CA ILE A 162 -10.92 -3.93 -0.90
C ILE A 162 -10.47 -4.65 -2.17
N LYS A 163 -10.64 -3.96 -3.31
CA LYS A 163 -10.01 -4.28 -4.59
C LYS A 163 -9.15 -3.11 -5.02
N VAL A 164 -8.09 -3.38 -5.76
CA VAL A 164 -7.15 -2.37 -6.23
C VAL A 164 -6.89 -2.48 -7.73
N ALA A 165 -6.62 -1.34 -8.37
CA ALA A 165 -6.16 -1.30 -9.75
C ALA A 165 -4.70 -0.85 -9.78
N LEU A 166 -3.77 -1.80 -9.54
CA LEU A 166 -2.34 -1.53 -9.61
C LEU A 166 -1.92 -1.25 -11.05
N PRO A 167 -1.07 -0.23 -11.29
CA PRO A 167 -0.40 -0.03 -12.57
C PRO A 167 0.50 -1.22 -12.91
N TYR A 168 0.72 -1.44 -14.21
CA TYR A 168 1.69 -2.42 -14.68
C TYR A 168 3.11 -2.07 -14.16
N GLY A 169 3.87 -3.09 -13.75
CA GLY A 169 5.20 -2.90 -13.16
C GLY A 169 5.20 -2.67 -11.64
N TYR A 170 4.03 -2.72 -11.00
CA TYR A 170 3.89 -2.63 -9.54
C TYR A 170 3.17 -3.84 -8.97
N ALA A 171 3.46 -4.14 -7.70
CA ALA A 171 2.76 -5.13 -6.91
C ALA A 171 2.58 -4.64 -5.46
N PHE A 172 1.61 -5.20 -4.73
CA PHE A 172 1.59 -5.09 -3.28
C PHE A 172 2.17 -6.33 -2.62
N LEU A 173 3.03 -6.11 -1.64
CA LEU A 173 3.51 -7.14 -0.72
C LEU A 173 2.74 -7.06 0.60
N ILE A 174 2.16 -8.18 1.03
CA ILE A 174 1.42 -8.29 2.29
C ILE A 174 2.36 -8.78 3.38
N HIS A 175 2.54 -7.96 4.41
CA HIS A 175 3.42 -8.21 5.55
C HIS A 175 2.63 -8.41 6.84
N PRO A 176 3.14 -9.19 7.80
CA PRO A 176 2.62 -9.21 9.15
C PRO A 176 2.87 -7.87 9.85
N ARG A 177 2.03 -7.55 10.84
CA ARG A 177 2.28 -6.44 11.77
C ARG A 177 3.08 -6.94 12.97
N SER A 178 4.12 -6.20 13.34
CA SER A 178 5.01 -6.54 14.47
C SER A 178 4.22 -6.71 15.78
N GLY A 179 3.26 -5.82 16.05
CA GLY A 179 2.45 -5.87 17.28
C GLY A 179 1.58 -7.13 17.38
N LEU A 180 0.96 -7.58 16.29
CA LEU A 180 0.20 -8.83 16.27
C LEU A 180 1.12 -10.03 16.46
N SER A 181 2.22 -10.08 15.71
CA SER A 181 3.19 -11.18 15.76
C SER A 181 3.90 -11.32 17.12
N ALA A 182 4.12 -10.20 17.81
CA ALA A 182 4.76 -10.21 19.15
C ALA A 182 3.80 -10.67 20.26
N LYS A 183 2.51 -10.31 20.16
CA LYS A 183 1.51 -10.55 21.21
C LYS A 183 0.74 -11.85 21.03
N THR A 184 0.78 -12.45 19.84
CA THR A 184 0.02 -13.66 19.51
C THR A 184 0.89 -14.68 18.80
N LYS A 185 0.33 -15.85 18.57
CA LYS A 185 0.89 -16.88 17.67
C LYS A 185 0.28 -16.83 16.27
N LEU A 186 -0.39 -15.73 15.92
CA LEU A 186 -0.88 -15.52 14.56
C LEU A 186 0.25 -15.12 13.62
N ARG A 187 0.24 -15.70 12.43
CA ARG A 187 1.23 -15.45 11.37
C ARG A 187 0.52 -15.27 10.04
N VAL A 188 1.10 -14.44 9.17
CA VAL A 188 0.72 -14.45 7.74
C VAL A 188 1.37 -15.68 7.13
N ALA A 189 0.53 -16.68 6.78
CA ALA A 189 1.00 -18.04 6.46
C ALA A 189 1.87 -18.10 5.19
N ASN A 190 1.57 -17.26 4.19
CA ASN A 190 2.34 -17.13 2.95
C ASN A 190 3.28 -15.91 2.96
N SER A 191 3.78 -15.51 4.13
CA SER A 191 4.64 -14.33 4.26
C SER A 191 5.91 -14.44 3.38
N VAL A 192 6.09 -13.58 2.40
CA VAL A 192 5.37 -12.35 2.02
C VAL A 192 4.27 -12.68 1.01
N GLY A 193 3.02 -12.23 1.29
CA GLY A 193 1.93 -12.34 0.33
C GLY A 193 2.15 -11.38 -0.85
N LEU A 194 1.68 -11.76 -2.06
CA LEU A 194 1.85 -10.98 -3.28
C LEU A 194 0.48 -10.71 -3.91
N VAL A 195 0.25 -9.44 -4.28
CA VAL A 195 -0.91 -9.00 -5.06
C VAL A 195 -0.39 -8.38 -6.37
N ASP A 196 -0.62 -9.07 -7.46
CA ASP A 196 -0.16 -8.67 -8.79
C ASP A 196 -0.99 -7.53 -9.38
N SER A 197 -0.43 -6.77 -10.33
CA SER A 197 -1.10 -5.64 -11.00
C SER A 197 -2.39 -6.03 -11.74
N GLN A 198 -2.47 -7.27 -12.23
CA GLN A 198 -3.65 -7.78 -12.94
C GLN A 198 -4.71 -8.41 -12.02
N TYR A 199 -4.43 -8.59 -10.73
CA TYR A 199 -5.40 -9.12 -9.79
C TYR A 199 -6.46 -8.05 -9.46
N LYS A 200 -7.73 -8.36 -9.76
CA LYS A 200 -8.89 -7.47 -9.57
C LYS A 200 -9.90 -8.03 -8.57
N GLY A 201 -9.55 -9.12 -7.88
CA GLY A 201 -10.37 -9.69 -6.82
C GLY A 201 -10.22 -8.95 -5.49
N VAL A 202 -11.05 -9.32 -4.51
CA VAL A 202 -10.93 -8.85 -3.13
C VAL A 202 -9.61 -9.37 -2.55
N ILE A 203 -8.82 -8.49 -1.95
CA ILE A 203 -7.57 -8.88 -1.30
C ILE A 203 -7.91 -9.68 -0.04
N GLY A 204 -7.28 -10.86 0.09
CA GLY A 204 -7.38 -11.72 1.27
C GLY A 204 -6.01 -11.93 1.90
N VAL A 205 -5.97 -11.91 3.23
CA VAL A 205 -4.75 -12.20 4.00
C VAL A 205 -4.89 -13.58 4.64
N ILE A 206 -3.92 -14.46 4.37
CA ILE A 206 -3.91 -15.82 4.91
C ILE A 206 -3.26 -15.78 6.29
N ILE A 207 -4.06 -16.02 7.33
CA ILE A 207 -3.61 -16.00 8.73
C ILE A 207 -3.64 -17.42 9.28
N GLU A 208 -2.55 -17.82 9.93
CA GLU A 208 -2.40 -19.09 10.62
C GLU A 208 -2.17 -18.86 12.12
N ASN A 209 -2.82 -19.64 12.95
CA ASN A 209 -2.50 -19.74 14.38
C ASN A 209 -1.54 -20.92 14.60
N ILE A 210 -0.27 -20.61 14.85
CA ILE A 210 0.79 -21.63 15.06
C ILE A 210 0.83 -22.19 16.50
N GLU A 211 -0.18 -21.91 17.33
CA GLU A 211 -0.33 -22.63 18.61
C GLU A 211 -0.59 -24.12 18.32
N PRO A 212 0.01 -25.04 19.07
CA PRO A 212 -0.31 -26.46 18.93
C PRO A 212 -1.75 -26.72 19.36
N ARG A 213 -2.46 -27.60 18.67
CA ARG A 213 -3.82 -28.02 19.04
C ARG A 213 -3.86 -28.59 20.46
N ILE A 214 -2.89 -29.39 20.80
CA ILE A 214 -2.66 -29.94 22.14
C ILE A 214 -1.31 -29.41 22.61
N LYS A 215 -1.29 -28.69 23.72
CA LYS A 215 -0.10 -28.08 24.29
C LYS A 215 0.54 -29.00 25.34
N ASP A 216 -0.29 -29.68 26.11
CA ASP A 216 0.16 -30.64 27.12
C ASP A 216 -0.95 -31.66 27.45
N ILE A 217 -0.54 -32.85 27.91
CA ILE A 217 -1.42 -33.92 28.36
C ILE A 217 -0.95 -34.38 29.73
N SER A 218 -1.82 -34.19 30.72
CA SER A 218 -1.58 -34.79 32.06
C SER A 218 -2.25 -36.15 32.15
N TYR A 219 -1.59 -37.10 32.79
CA TYR A 219 -2.11 -38.44 32.99
C TYR A 219 -1.67 -39.00 34.35
N LYS A 220 -2.42 -40.02 34.81
CA LYS A 220 -2.08 -40.85 35.95
C LYS A 220 -2.16 -42.31 35.51
N PHE A 221 -1.54 -43.20 36.30
CA PHE A 221 -1.68 -44.63 36.08
C PHE A 221 -2.78 -45.22 36.99
N ASP A 222 -3.55 -46.17 36.48
CA ASP A 222 -4.49 -46.98 37.26
C ASP A 222 -3.73 -48.05 38.06
N ASP A 223 -4.48 -48.81 38.86
CA ASP A 223 -3.90 -49.91 39.71
C ASP A 223 -3.28 -51.03 38.86
N ASN A 224 -3.57 -51.08 37.55
CA ASN A 224 -3.03 -52.05 36.59
C ASN A 224 -1.87 -51.46 35.75
N GLY A 225 -1.40 -50.27 36.10
CA GLY A 225 -0.32 -49.58 35.39
C GLY A 225 -0.72 -49.00 34.02
N ARG A 226 -1.99 -48.82 33.74
CA ARG A 226 -2.49 -48.23 32.47
C ARG A 226 -2.62 -46.71 32.61
N PRO A 227 -2.19 -45.94 31.60
CA PRO A 227 -2.32 -44.50 31.66
C PRO A 227 -3.79 -44.07 31.49
N ILE A 228 -4.25 -43.18 32.39
CA ILE A 228 -5.55 -42.49 32.33
C ILE A 228 -5.27 -41.02 32.12
N ILE A 229 -5.72 -40.43 31.00
CA ILE A 229 -5.62 -38.99 30.74
C ILE A 229 -6.49 -38.27 31.76
N THR A 230 -5.89 -37.34 32.52
CA THR A 230 -6.55 -36.55 33.55
C THR A 230 -6.89 -35.13 33.06
N SER A 231 -6.09 -34.57 32.15
CA SER A 231 -6.39 -33.29 31.51
C SER A 231 -5.67 -33.14 30.18
N ILE A 232 -6.24 -32.35 29.28
CA ILE A 232 -5.62 -31.92 28.03
C ILE A 232 -5.61 -30.42 28.02
N LEU A 233 -4.40 -29.83 27.91
CA LEU A 233 -4.22 -28.40 27.72
C LEU A 233 -4.16 -28.12 26.20
N HIS A 234 -5.10 -27.33 25.72
CA HIS A 234 -5.11 -26.87 24.33
C HIS A 234 -4.29 -25.58 24.17
N GLY A 235 -3.86 -25.33 22.95
CA GLY A 235 -3.30 -24.05 22.57
C GLY A 235 -4.36 -22.93 22.64
N GLN A 236 -3.91 -21.70 22.58
CA GLN A 236 -4.78 -20.53 22.69
C GLN A 236 -5.40 -20.17 21.34
N SER A 237 -6.72 -19.93 21.30
CA SER A 237 -7.39 -19.26 20.18
C SER A 237 -7.18 -17.76 20.27
N TYR A 238 -7.07 -17.09 19.11
CA TYR A 238 -6.94 -15.65 19.02
C TYR A 238 -8.05 -15.07 18.16
N THR A 239 -8.57 -13.91 18.54
CA THR A 239 -9.59 -13.20 17.77
C THR A 239 -8.99 -11.92 17.20
N ILE A 240 -9.12 -11.73 15.91
CA ILE A 240 -8.91 -10.46 15.22
C ILE A 240 -10.28 -9.79 15.14
N SER A 241 -10.43 -8.64 15.81
CA SER A 241 -11.69 -7.94 15.91
C SER A 241 -11.99 -7.10 14.67
N LYS A 242 -13.27 -6.85 14.41
CA LYS A 242 -13.71 -5.92 13.37
C LYS A 242 -13.05 -4.55 13.55
N GLY A 243 -12.45 -4.05 12.47
CA GLY A 243 -11.75 -2.78 12.44
C GLY A 243 -10.34 -2.81 13.03
N GLU A 244 -9.87 -3.97 13.50
CA GLU A 244 -8.49 -4.15 13.97
C GLU A 244 -7.51 -4.16 12.79
N ARG A 245 -6.36 -3.52 12.99
CA ARG A 245 -5.22 -3.55 12.05
C ARG A 245 -4.45 -4.84 12.26
N PHE A 246 -4.52 -5.79 11.33
CA PHE A 246 -3.95 -7.13 11.51
C PHE A 246 -2.82 -7.48 10.53
N ALA A 247 -2.76 -6.78 9.40
CA ALA A 247 -1.70 -6.90 8.41
C ALA A 247 -1.35 -5.52 7.86
N GLN A 248 -0.35 -5.45 7.01
CA GLN A 248 0.05 -4.23 6.31
C GLN A 248 0.47 -4.57 4.89
N MET A 249 0.29 -3.63 3.94
CA MET A 249 0.71 -3.83 2.56
C MET A 249 1.64 -2.71 2.09
N ARG A 250 2.67 -3.10 1.34
CA ARG A 250 3.69 -2.21 0.80
C ARG A 250 3.68 -2.28 -0.71
N LEU A 251 3.65 -1.11 -1.37
CA LEU A 251 3.84 -1.01 -2.81
C LEU A 251 5.32 -1.24 -3.16
N VAL A 252 5.56 -2.03 -4.21
CA VAL A 252 6.90 -2.27 -4.76
C VAL A 252 6.87 -2.20 -6.27
N GLU A 253 7.97 -1.76 -6.87
CA GLU A 253 8.22 -1.92 -8.29
C GLU A 253 8.60 -3.37 -8.59
N VAL A 254 8.10 -3.90 -9.71
CA VAL A 254 8.34 -5.28 -10.15
C VAL A 254 8.91 -5.25 -11.57
N PRO A 255 10.25 -5.22 -11.73
CA PRO A 255 10.86 -5.31 -13.05
C PRO A 255 10.58 -6.68 -13.67
N THR A 256 10.39 -6.72 -14.98
CA THR A 256 10.23 -7.97 -15.73
C THR A 256 11.59 -8.61 -15.99
N ALA A 257 11.79 -9.83 -15.49
CA ALA A 257 13.00 -10.60 -15.77
C ALA A 257 12.81 -11.44 -17.04
N ASN A 258 13.77 -11.35 -17.95
CA ASN A 258 13.89 -12.27 -19.08
C ASN A 258 14.90 -13.36 -18.73
N LEU A 259 14.38 -14.54 -18.35
CA LEU A 259 15.21 -15.71 -18.03
C LEU A 259 15.50 -16.49 -19.32
N TYR A 260 16.79 -16.65 -19.64
CA TYR A 260 17.22 -17.45 -20.76
C TYR A 260 18.26 -18.49 -20.33
N GLN A 261 18.22 -19.68 -20.94
CA GLN A 261 19.09 -20.77 -20.57
C GLN A 261 20.51 -20.54 -21.10
N VAL A 262 21.51 -20.70 -20.23
CA VAL A 262 22.93 -20.76 -20.58
C VAL A 262 23.52 -22.09 -20.11
N LYS A 263 24.67 -22.49 -20.66
CA LYS A 263 25.36 -23.71 -20.24
C LYS A 263 25.94 -23.61 -18.83
N SER A 264 26.42 -22.43 -18.46
CA SER A 264 26.97 -22.14 -17.14
C SER A 264 26.89 -20.64 -16.86
N VAL A 265 26.60 -20.28 -15.62
CA VAL A 265 26.70 -18.89 -15.13
C VAL A 265 28.06 -18.58 -14.55
N THR A 266 28.96 -19.59 -14.43
CA THR A 266 30.34 -19.39 -13.93
C THR A 266 31.10 -18.42 -14.85
N GLY A 267 31.62 -17.34 -14.29
CA GLY A 267 32.30 -16.29 -15.01
C GLY A 267 31.39 -15.19 -15.58
N ILE A 268 30.07 -15.21 -15.29
CA ILE A 268 29.15 -14.11 -15.57
C ILE A 268 28.96 -13.31 -14.29
N GLY A 269 29.53 -12.09 -14.25
CA GLY A 269 29.54 -11.26 -13.05
C GLY A 269 30.54 -11.73 -12.00
N ASP A 270 30.47 -11.12 -10.81
CA ASP A 270 31.35 -11.45 -9.69
C ASP A 270 30.80 -12.63 -8.89
N ASP A 271 31.69 -13.57 -8.54
CA ASP A 271 31.36 -14.66 -7.63
C ASP A 271 31.90 -14.33 -6.23
N ARG A 272 31.00 -14.13 -5.27
CA ARG A 272 31.39 -13.89 -3.87
C ARG A 272 31.94 -15.14 -3.18
N GLY A 273 31.81 -16.33 -3.78
CA GLY A 273 32.11 -17.64 -3.18
C GLY A 273 31.21 -17.93 -1.95
N GLY A 274 31.03 -19.21 -1.65
CA GLY A 274 30.31 -19.64 -0.47
C GLY A 274 28.77 -19.63 -0.60
N GLY A 275 28.12 -20.36 0.29
CA GLY A 275 26.67 -20.58 0.36
C GLY A 275 26.15 -20.57 1.79
N PHE A 276 25.24 -21.50 2.09
CA PHE A 276 24.62 -21.60 3.43
C PHE A 276 25.65 -21.73 4.55
N GLY A 277 25.70 -20.72 5.44
CA GLY A 277 26.59 -20.71 6.61
C GLY A 277 28.04 -20.32 6.35
N SER A 278 28.42 -19.90 5.13
CA SER A 278 29.80 -19.49 4.80
C SER A 278 30.25 -18.17 5.45
N SER A 279 29.34 -17.37 6.02
CA SER A 279 29.64 -16.11 6.70
C SER A 279 30.05 -16.27 8.16
N GLY A 280 30.17 -17.52 8.66
CA GLY A 280 30.63 -17.81 10.04
C GLY A 280 29.62 -17.46 11.13
N LYS A 281 29.74 -18.12 12.28
CA LYS A 281 29.20 -17.64 13.56
C LYS A 281 30.34 -16.90 14.23
N ASN A 282 30.37 -15.60 14.15
CA ASN A 282 31.11 -14.76 15.09
C ASN A 282 30.16 -14.20 16.13
#